data_b5864bc025fd9f36a0f0ce58e35c923a
#
_entry.id   b5864bc025fd9f36a0f0ce58e35c923a
#
_cell.length_a   1.000
_cell.length_b   1.000
_cell.length_c   1.000
_cell.angle_alpha   90.00
_cell.angle_beta   90.00
_cell.angle_gamma   90.00
#
_symmetry.space_group_name_H-M   'P 1'
#
loop_
_entity.id
_entity.type
_entity.pdbx_description
1 polymer ?
#
loop_
_entity_poly.entity_id
_entity_poly.type
_entity_poly.pdbx_seq_one_letter_code
_entity_poly.pdbx_strand_id
1 'polypeptide(L)'
;AHVSGCPNHQTLRTTPLETRFAVAAFGLLGYECNFCDLKKEESEAIKAQIILYKKWRSVLQQGIFYRGRSFTGNGRGNAFGKNSVLWNDDSNVTEWTCVSPDQSKAVGFVMQKLVVPNTQFGYYKPQGLCEEKKYHFYNRSLKYNVKEFGDLVNTVSPIHIRQDSIAHNLVAKFVKMDGEKENITVYGDTLMYGGVKLKQAFSGNGYNENVRYFQDFGARMYFMEEAFEDHAL
;
A
#
# COMPACT_ATOMS: atom_id res chain seq x y z
N ALA A 1 -5.75 17.91 -0.26
CA ALA A 1 -5.20 16.99 -1.27
C ALA A 1 -6.34 16.37 -2.06
N HIS A 2 -6.15 16.06 -3.34
CA HIS A 2 -7.20 15.48 -4.17
C HIS A 2 -6.68 14.36 -5.07
N VAL A 3 -7.58 13.47 -5.40
CA VAL A 3 -7.38 12.42 -6.41
C VAL A 3 -7.75 13.01 -7.76
N SER A 4 -6.73 13.30 -8.58
CA SER A 4 -6.92 13.86 -9.93
C SER A 4 -7.35 12.78 -10.93
N GLY A 5 -7.78 13.21 -12.11
CA GLY A 5 -7.97 12.32 -13.27
C GLY A 5 -6.70 11.56 -13.65
N CYS A 6 -6.83 10.52 -14.47
CA CYS A 6 -5.72 9.72 -14.94
C CYS A 6 -5.89 9.46 -16.47
N PRO A 7 -4.87 9.75 -17.29
CA PRO A 7 -3.55 10.32 -16.93
C PRO A 7 -3.67 11.74 -16.35
N ASN A 8 -2.68 12.14 -15.55
CA ASN A 8 -2.64 13.49 -15.00
C ASN A 8 -2.46 14.50 -16.11
N HIS A 9 -3.28 15.53 -16.17
CA HIS A 9 -3.32 16.50 -17.28
C HIS A 9 -2.04 17.37 -17.40
N GLN A 10 -1.29 17.55 -16.30
CA GLN A 10 -0.07 18.37 -16.31
C GLN A 10 1.18 17.55 -16.64
N THR A 11 1.26 16.31 -16.15
CA THR A 11 2.47 15.50 -16.26
C THR A 11 2.32 14.32 -17.21
N LEU A 12 1.11 14.05 -17.70
CA LEU A 12 0.73 12.89 -18.51
C LEU A 12 1.06 11.55 -17.82
N ARG A 13 1.31 11.58 -16.50
CA ARG A 13 1.65 10.39 -15.73
C ARG A 13 0.41 9.58 -15.43
N THR A 14 0.54 8.28 -15.63
CA THR A 14 -0.46 7.29 -15.18
C THR A 14 -0.04 6.75 -13.82
N THR A 15 -0.87 6.98 -12.82
CA THR A 15 -0.65 6.48 -11.46
C THR A 15 -1.89 5.71 -11.00
N PRO A 16 -1.73 4.56 -10.37
CA PRO A 16 -2.86 3.76 -9.88
C PRO A 16 -3.82 4.57 -9.01
N LEU A 17 -5.11 4.31 -9.15
CA LEU A 17 -6.14 4.98 -8.34
C LEU A 17 -5.89 4.78 -6.85
N GLU A 18 -5.45 3.60 -6.45
CA GLU A 18 -5.14 3.29 -5.05
C GLU A 18 -3.98 4.16 -4.51
N THR A 19 -2.95 4.37 -5.29
CA THR A 19 -1.83 5.25 -4.90
C THR A 19 -2.29 6.71 -4.78
N ARG A 20 -3.05 7.20 -5.76
CA ARG A 20 -3.58 8.57 -5.71
C ARG A 20 -4.44 8.80 -4.48
N PHE A 21 -5.30 7.82 -4.16
CA PHE A 21 -6.11 7.85 -2.94
C PHE A 21 -5.25 7.79 -1.67
N ALA A 22 -4.32 6.85 -1.58
CA ALA A 22 -3.50 6.66 -0.39
C ALA A 22 -2.70 7.92 -0.04
N VAL A 23 -2.14 8.60 -1.04
CA VAL A 23 -1.45 9.89 -0.84
C VAL A 23 -2.43 10.99 -0.42
N ALA A 24 -3.57 11.11 -1.10
CA ALA A 24 -4.54 12.16 -0.84
C ALA A 24 -5.22 12.01 0.53
N ALA A 25 -5.37 10.78 1.03
CA ALA A 25 -6.02 10.48 2.31
C ALA A 25 -5.27 11.07 3.52
N PHE A 26 -3.94 11.25 3.43
CA PHE A 26 -3.16 11.91 4.48
C PHE A 26 -3.30 13.44 4.52
N GLY A 27 -4.15 14.00 3.65
CA GLY A 27 -4.58 15.38 3.70
C GLY A 27 -6.11 15.47 3.74
N LEU A 28 -6.66 16.63 3.40
CA LEU A 28 -8.09 16.78 3.16
C LEU A 28 -8.44 16.11 1.84
N LEU A 29 -9.07 14.95 1.91
CA LEU A 29 -9.39 14.16 0.74
C LEU A 29 -10.48 14.83 -0.11
N GLY A 30 -10.19 15.03 -1.38
CA GLY A 30 -11.14 15.38 -2.42
C GLY A 30 -10.92 14.54 -3.67
N TYR A 31 -11.89 14.54 -4.57
CA TYR A 31 -11.78 13.93 -5.89
C TYR A 31 -11.99 15.01 -6.94
N GLU A 32 -11.02 15.16 -7.84
CA GLU A 32 -11.04 16.10 -8.95
C GLU A 32 -11.02 15.31 -10.26
N CYS A 33 -12.16 14.73 -10.58
CA CYS A 33 -12.37 13.98 -11.80
C CYS A 33 -13.85 14.03 -12.20
N ASN A 34 -14.12 13.82 -13.48
CA ASN A 34 -15.49 13.70 -13.96
C ASN A 34 -16.03 12.31 -13.62
N PHE A 35 -16.96 12.25 -12.67
CA PHE A 35 -17.56 10.97 -12.24
C PHE A 35 -18.38 10.28 -13.33
N CYS A 36 -18.85 11.02 -14.34
CA CYS A 36 -19.61 10.45 -15.45
C CYS A 36 -18.73 9.64 -16.42
N ASP A 37 -17.43 9.92 -16.44
CA ASP A 37 -16.48 9.27 -17.34
C ASP A 37 -15.81 8.04 -16.70
N LEU A 38 -16.10 7.77 -15.43
CA LEU A 38 -15.51 6.66 -14.70
C LEU A 38 -16.10 5.32 -15.13
N LYS A 39 -15.25 4.33 -15.25
CA LYS A 39 -15.68 2.95 -15.37
C LYS A 39 -16.38 2.50 -14.08
N LYS A 40 -17.25 1.51 -14.17
CA LYS A 40 -17.98 0.98 -13.02
C LYS A 40 -17.04 0.54 -11.89
N GLU A 41 -15.95 -0.14 -12.23
CA GLU A 41 -14.96 -0.60 -11.25
C GLU A 41 -14.27 0.56 -10.52
N GLU A 42 -13.95 1.63 -11.24
CA GLU A 42 -13.34 2.83 -10.63
C GLU A 42 -14.33 3.54 -9.70
N SER A 43 -15.59 3.64 -10.12
CA SER A 43 -16.65 4.22 -9.28
C SER A 43 -16.88 3.41 -7.99
N GLU A 44 -16.86 2.08 -8.08
CA GLU A 44 -16.98 1.20 -6.92
C GLU A 44 -15.74 1.32 -6.00
N ALA A 45 -14.54 1.40 -6.58
CA ALA A 45 -13.31 1.62 -5.82
C ALA A 45 -13.34 2.96 -5.07
N ILE A 46 -13.76 4.04 -5.72
CA ILE A 46 -13.90 5.37 -5.09
C ILE A 46 -14.91 5.34 -3.93
N LYS A 47 -16.05 4.67 -4.11
CA LYS A 47 -17.03 4.51 -3.01
C LYS A 47 -16.39 3.81 -1.80
N ALA A 48 -15.65 2.73 -2.03
CA ALA A 48 -14.95 2.01 -0.96
C ALA A 48 -13.87 2.88 -0.31
N GLN A 49 -13.14 3.68 -1.08
CA GLN A 49 -12.14 4.63 -0.59
C GLN A 49 -12.76 5.71 0.29
N ILE A 50 -13.91 6.26 -0.11
CA ILE A 50 -14.63 7.27 0.68
C ILE A 50 -15.10 6.68 2.02
N ILE A 51 -15.63 5.46 2.02
CA ILE A 51 -16.06 4.77 3.25
C ILE A 51 -14.86 4.57 4.18
N LEU A 52 -13.74 4.09 3.63
CA LEU A 52 -12.49 3.90 4.38
C LEU A 52 -11.99 5.22 4.98
N TYR A 53 -11.95 6.28 4.16
CA TYR A 53 -11.53 7.59 4.63
C TYR A 53 -12.42 8.12 5.76
N LYS A 54 -13.74 7.98 5.64
CA LYS A 54 -14.67 8.39 6.70
C LYS A 54 -14.42 7.64 8.01
N LYS A 55 -14.09 6.35 7.95
CA LYS A 55 -13.72 5.55 9.13
C LYS A 55 -12.47 6.10 9.82
N TRP A 56 -11.46 6.48 9.05
CA TRP A 56 -10.14 6.84 9.54
C TRP A 56 -9.85 8.34 9.59
N ARG A 57 -10.80 9.16 9.16
CA ARG A 57 -10.62 10.61 9.03
C ARG A 57 -10.17 11.30 10.32
N SER A 58 -10.67 10.89 11.47
CA SER A 58 -10.27 11.46 12.77
C SER A 58 -8.78 11.23 13.03
N VAL A 59 -8.27 10.04 12.76
CA VAL A 59 -6.84 9.74 12.91
C VAL A 59 -6.03 10.55 11.89
N LEU A 60 -6.42 10.51 10.62
CA LEU A 60 -5.67 11.14 9.53
C LEU A 60 -5.60 12.68 9.63
N GLN A 61 -6.62 13.34 10.20
CA GLN A 61 -6.68 14.79 10.27
C GLN A 61 -6.30 15.38 11.63
N GLN A 62 -6.46 14.63 12.70
CA GLN A 62 -6.24 15.10 14.06
C GLN A 62 -5.12 14.34 14.77
N GLY A 63 -4.61 13.29 14.16
CA GLY A 63 -3.50 12.51 14.67
C GLY A 63 -2.15 13.20 14.52
N ILE A 64 -1.16 12.65 15.19
CA ILE A 64 0.24 13.08 15.07
C ILE A 64 0.85 12.39 13.86
N PHE A 65 1.42 13.17 12.96
CA PHE A 65 2.00 12.68 11.71
C PHE A 65 3.51 12.49 11.83
N TYR A 66 3.95 11.28 11.56
CA TYR A 66 5.37 10.88 11.55
C TYR A 66 5.81 10.56 10.13
N ARG A 67 7.01 11.02 9.78
CA ARG A 67 7.70 10.70 8.54
C ARG A 67 8.78 9.68 8.79
N GLY A 68 8.67 8.54 8.12
CA GLY A 68 9.70 7.50 8.09
C GLY A 68 10.69 7.71 6.94
N ARG A 69 11.00 6.65 6.21
CA ARG A 69 11.83 6.72 5.01
C ARG A 69 11.23 7.66 3.97
N SER A 70 12.08 8.29 3.17
CA SER A 70 11.63 9.18 2.10
C SER A 70 12.58 9.17 0.91
N PHE A 71 12.03 8.98 -0.27
CA PHE A 71 12.79 9.04 -1.51
C PHE A 71 13.14 10.47 -1.95
N THR A 72 12.76 11.50 -1.22
CA THR A 72 13.16 12.89 -1.49
C THR A 72 14.50 13.27 -0.86
N GLY A 73 15.19 12.31 -0.25
CA GLY A 73 16.54 12.49 0.26
C GLY A 73 16.69 13.26 1.57
N ASN A 74 15.60 13.75 2.14
CA ASN A 74 15.61 14.46 3.44
C ASN A 74 15.39 13.54 4.64
N GLY A 75 15.38 12.23 4.44
CA GLY A 75 15.37 11.24 5.51
C GLY A 75 16.79 11.03 6.04
N ARG A 76 16.91 10.71 7.30
CA ARG A 76 18.16 10.51 8.08
C ARG A 76 19.18 9.52 7.49
N GLY A 77 18.99 9.00 6.27
CA GLY A 77 19.81 7.93 5.68
C GLY A 77 21.09 8.35 5.00
N ASN A 78 21.37 9.63 4.77
CA ASN A 78 22.51 10.06 3.96
C ASN A 78 23.78 10.41 4.76
N ALA A 79 23.96 9.88 5.96
CA ALA A 79 25.22 10.09 6.70
C ALA A 79 26.42 9.33 6.10
N PHE A 80 26.22 8.38 5.22
CA PHE A 80 27.27 7.60 4.57
C PHE A 80 27.18 7.67 3.05
N GLY A 81 27.94 8.59 2.51
CA GLY A 81 28.48 8.65 1.17
C GLY A 81 27.63 8.17 -0.01
N LYS A 82 27.63 8.98 -1.03
CA LYS A 82 26.99 8.79 -2.37
C LYS A 82 27.32 7.49 -3.11
N ASN A 83 27.99 6.52 -2.49
CA ASN A 83 28.51 5.32 -3.15
C ASN A 83 28.06 3.99 -2.54
N SER A 84 27.12 3.97 -1.63
CA SER A 84 26.56 2.69 -1.22
C SER A 84 25.54 2.22 -2.25
N VAL A 85 26.02 1.50 -3.25
CA VAL A 85 25.21 0.61 -4.09
C VAL A 85 24.74 -0.56 -3.21
N LEU A 86 24.26 -0.28 -2.02
CA LEU A 86 23.62 -1.25 -1.18
C LEU A 86 22.15 -1.26 -1.58
N TRP A 87 21.66 -2.43 -1.87
CA TRP A 87 20.32 -2.83 -2.30
C TRP A 87 19.16 -2.37 -1.39
N ASN A 88 19.47 -1.57 -0.38
CA ASN A 88 18.57 -0.89 0.56
C ASN A 88 18.60 0.62 0.35
N ASP A 89 18.50 1.07 -0.90
CA ASP A 89 18.39 2.50 -1.14
C ASP A 89 17.03 2.99 -0.63
N ASP A 90 17.06 3.61 0.56
CA ASP A 90 15.90 4.26 1.19
C ASP A 90 15.29 5.34 0.28
N SER A 91 16.01 5.76 -0.77
CA SER A 91 15.54 6.72 -1.77
C SER A 91 14.38 6.23 -2.63
N ASN A 92 14.10 4.93 -2.66
CA ASN A 92 13.02 4.34 -3.46
C ASN A 92 11.70 4.16 -2.70
N VAL A 93 11.70 4.36 -1.39
CA VAL A 93 10.54 4.13 -0.53
C VAL A 93 10.21 5.36 0.29
N THR A 94 8.91 5.65 0.42
CA THR A 94 8.41 6.65 1.35
C THR A 94 7.45 5.99 2.33
N GLU A 95 7.61 6.32 3.61
CA GLU A 95 6.80 5.80 4.70
C GLU A 95 6.24 6.93 5.55
N TRP A 96 4.98 6.79 5.93
CA TRP A 96 4.31 7.67 6.87
C TRP A 96 3.57 6.87 7.92
N THR A 97 3.37 7.47 9.07
CA THR A 97 2.45 6.99 10.11
C THR A 97 1.69 8.16 10.68
N CYS A 98 0.38 8.03 10.81
CA CYS A 98 -0.46 8.99 11.51
C CYS A 98 -1.12 8.28 12.69
N VAL A 99 -0.92 8.78 13.91
CA VAL A 99 -1.32 8.11 15.14
C VAL A 99 -2.33 8.98 15.88
N SER A 100 -3.43 8.37 16.36
CA SER A 100 -4.40 9.07 17.20
C SER A 100 -3.75 9.60 18.49
N PRO A 101 -4.23 10.71 19.06
CA PRO A 101 -3.63 11.29 20.28
C PRO A 101 -3.57 10.32 21.47
N ASP A 102 -4.52 9.40 21.58
CA ASP A 102 -4.60 8.37 22.62
C ASP A 102 -3.78 7.12 22.29
N GLN A 103 -3.12 7.12 21.13
CA GLN A 103 -2.35 5.99 20.60
C GLN A 103 -3.14 4.68 20.48
N SER A 104 -4.47 4.76 20.41
CA SER A 104 -5.31 3.56 20.21
C SER A 104 -5.40 3.12 18.75
N LYS A 105 -5.16 4.06 17.82
CA LYS A 105 -5.29 3.82 16.39
C LYS A 105 -4.17 4.51 15.60
N ALA A 106 -3.75 3.87 14.52
CA ALA A 106 -2.82 4.48 13.59
C ALA A 106 -3.10 4.05 12.15
N VAL A 107 -2.71 4.93 11.23
CA VAL A 107 -2.71 4.67 9.79
C VAL A 107 -1.29 4.75 9.27
N GLY A 108 -0.83 3.69 8.65
CA GLY A 108 0.46 3.59 8.02
C GLY A 108 0.35 3.74 6.50
N PHE A 109 1.46 4.14 5.90
CA PHE A 109 1.59 4.31 4.46
C PHE A 109 2.98 3.90 4.01
N VAL A 110 3.03 3.12 2.94
CA VAL A 110 4.27 2.78 2.24
C VAL A 110 4.06 2.98 0.76
N MET A 111 4.95 3.70 0.12
CA MET A 111 4.96 3.93 -1.32
C MET A 111 6.33 3.57 -1.89
N GLN A 112 6.35 2.81 -2.96
CA GLN A 112 7.53 2.54 -3.76
C GLN A 112 7.52 3.43 -5.01
N LYS A 113 8.69 4.00 -5.35
CA LYS A 113 8.84 4.83 -6.55
C LYS A 113 8.93 3.98 -7.81
N LEU A 114 9.90 3.09 -7.85
CA LEU A 114 10.16 2.23 -9.00
C LEU A 114 10.34 0.78 -8.56
N VAL A 115 9.90 -0.14 -9.38
CA VAL A 115 10.22 -1.56 -9.22
C VAL A 115 11.68 -1.78 -9.60
N VAL A 116 12.42 -2.48 -8.74
CA VAL A 116 13.79 -2.91 -9.02
C VAL A 116 13.85 -4.43 -9.04
N PRO A 117 14.62 -5.02 -9.96
CA PRO A 117 14.80 -6.46 -9.98
C PRO A 117 15.39 -6.97 -8.65
N ASN A 118 14.92 -8.12 -8.22
CA ASN A 118 15.40 -8.77 -6.98
C ASN A 118 15.31 -7.90 -5.72
N THR A 119 14.30 -7.07 -5.63
CA THR A 119 14.03 -6.24 -4.44
C THR A 119 13.90 -7.13 -3.22
N GLN A 120 14.64 -6.83 -2.16
CA GLN A 120 14.43 -7.45 -0.87
C GLN A 120 13.07 -7.03 -0.30
N PHE A 121 12.44 -7.93 0.46
CA PHE A 121 11.18 -7.62 1.12
C PHE A 121 11.34 -6.46 2.08
N GLY A 122 10.56 -5.41 1.83
CA GLY A 122 10.59 -4.23 2.66
C GLY A 122 10.06 -4.50 4.08
N TYR A 123 10.67 -3.84 5.05
CA TYR A 123 10.11 -3.72 6.38
C TYR A 123 9.47 -2.36 6.50
N TYR A 124 8.26 -2.32 7.03
CA TYR A 124 7.60 -1.10 7.45
C TYR A 124 7.76 -0.95 8.96
N LYS A 125 8.23 0.21 9.40
CA LYS A 125 8.39 0.56 10.80
C LYS A 125 7.48 1.75 11.13
N PRO A 126 6.27 1.52 11.64
CA PRO A 126 5.41 2.61 12.10
C PRO A 126 6.09 3.36 13.24
N GLN A 127 5.68 4.59 13.46
CA GLN A 127 6.22 5.44 14.51
C GLN A 127 5.10 5.99 15.38
N GLY A 128 5.42 6.31 16.64
CA GLY A 128 4.53 7.00 17.54
C GLY A 128 3.48 6.13 18.21
N LEU A 129 3.58 4.81 18.12
CA LEU A 129 2.72 3.88 18.84
C LEU A 129 3.11 3.83 20.33
N CYS A 130 2.19 3.36 21.17
CA CYS A 130 2.52 3.01 22.55
C CYS A 130 3.23 1.64 22.57
N GLU A 131 4.40 1.57 23.20
CA GLU A 131 5.24 0.37 23.21
C GLU A 131 4.53 -0.82 23.86
N GLU A 132 3.78 -0.56 24.91
CA GLU A 132 3.14 -1.55 25.79
C GLU A 132 1.78 -2.02 25.28
N LYS A 133 1.18 -1.33 24.31
CA LYS A 133 -0.09 -1.73 23.73
C LYS A 133 0.09 -2.78 22.64
N LYS A 134 -0.82 -3.73 22.59
CA LYS A 134 -0.94 -4.65 21.44
C LYS A 134 -1.76 -3.99 20.34
N TYR A 135 -1.33 -4.14 19.10
CA TYR A 135 -2.03 -3.64 17.94
C TYR A 135 -2.33 -4.77 16.96
N HIS A 136 -3.56 -4.78 16.46
CA HIS A 136 -3.92 -5.52 15.27
C HIS A 136 -3.48 -4.71 14.04
N PHE A 137 -2.43 -5.18 13.38
CA PHE A 137 -1.89 -4.60 12.15
C PHE A 137 -2.47 -5.34 10.96
N TYR A 138 -3.10 -4.59 10.05
CA TYR A 138 -3.73 -5.15 8.85
C TYR A 138 -3.75 -4.16 7.70
N ASN A 139 -4.00 -4.65 6.49
CA ASN A 139 -4.25 -3.83 5.33
C ASN A 139 -5.65 -4.08 4.75
N ARG A 140 -6.08 -3.17 3.89
CA ARG A 140 -7.30 -3.38 3.11
C ARG A 140 -7.04 -4.44 2.04
N SER A 141 -7.92 -5.45 1.96
CA SER A 141 -7.88 -6.40 0.84
C SER A 141 -8.13 -5.67 -0.48
N LEU A 142 -7.19 -5.80 -1.40
CA LEU A 142 -7.27 -5.26 -2.75
C LEU A 142 -7.44 -6.40 -3.76
N LYS A 143 -8.06 -6.08 -4.88
CA LYS A 143 -8.16 -7.00 -6.02
C LYS A 143 -7.57 -6.33 -7.24
N TYR A 144 -6.74 -7.07 -7.94
CA TYR A 144 -6.03 -6.61 -9.12
C TYR A 144 -6.55 -7.27 -10.37
N ASN A 145 -6.53 -6.53 -11.47
CA ASN A 145 -6.81 -7.11 -12.77
C ASN A 145 -5.60 -7.97 -13.20
N VAL A 146 -5.86 -9.12 -13.79
CA VAL A 146 -4.79 -10.01 -14.27
C VAL A 146 -3.84 -9.31 -15.26
N LYS A 147 -4.31 -8.31 -15.98
CA LYS A 147 -3.49 -7.50 -16.89
C LYS A 147 -2.39 -6.72 -16.20
N GLU A 148 -2.57 -6.39 -14.92
CA GLU A 148 -1.57 -5.64 -14.16
C GLU A 148 -0.30 -6.45 -13.91
N PHE A 149 -0.38 -7.76 -14.04
CA PHE A 149 0.72 -8.69 -13.77
C PHE A 149 1.49 -9.12 -15.02
N GLY A 150 1.01 -8.74 -16.22
CA GLY A 150 1.66 -9.13 -17.45
C GLY A 150 1.86 -10.64 -17.55
N ASP A 151 3.05 -11.07 -17.94
CA ASP A 151 3.39 -12.48 -18.08
C ASP A 151 3.53 -13.24 -16.76
N LEU A 152 3.66 -12.53 -15.62
CA LEU A 152 3.69 -13.16 -14.29
C LEU A 152 2.43 -13.99 -13.99
N VAL A 153 1.32 -13.71 -14.65
CA VAL A 153 0.10 -14.50 -14.55
C VAL A 153 0.34 -15.98 -14.90
N ASN A 154 1.28 -16.24 -15.79
CA ASN A 154 1.62 -17.59 -16.22
C ASN A 154 2.40 -18.41 -15.17
N THR A 155 2.86 -17.78 -14.10
CA THR A 155 3.49 -18.51 -12.98
C THR A 155 2.47 -19.26 -12.13
N VAL A 156 1.19 -18.85 -12.20
CA VAL A 156 0.08 -19.44 -11.44
C VAL A 156 -1.03 -20.00 -12.31
N SER A 157 -1.04 -19.68 -13.60
CA SER A 157 -2.01 -20.19 -14.54
C SER A 157 -1.65 -21.62 -14.99
N PRO A 158 -2.57 -22.57 -14.97
CA PRO A 158 -2.33 -23.91 -15.49
C PRO A 158 -2.17 -23.93 -17.02
N ILE A 159 -2.56 -22.87 -17.70
CA ILE A 159 -2.50 -22.73 -19.16
C ILE A 159 -1.72 -21.45 -19.46
N HIS A 160 -0.78 -21.53 -20.40
CA HIS A 160 -0.05 -20.33 -20.84
C HIS A 160 -0.99 -19.35 -21.56
N ILE A 161 -1.15 -18.17 -20.98
CA ILE A 161 -1.98 -17.10 -21.51
C ILE A 161 -1.07 -16.06 -22.14
N ARG A 162 -1.12 -15.96 -23.47
CA ARG A 162 -0.35 -14.92 -24.17
C ARG A 162 -0.91 -13.54 -23.83
N GLN A 163 -0.04 -12.63 -23.43
CA GLN A 163 -0.38 -11.25 -23.11
C GLN A 163 -1.12 -10.57 -24.27
N ASP A 164 -2.14 -9.79 -23.96
CA ASP A 164 -3.02 -9.08 -24.90
C ASP A 164 -3.77 -9.94 -25.93
N SER A 165 -3.72 -11.27 -25.80
CA SER A 165 -4.56 -12.17 -26.61
C SER A 165 -6.03 -12.00 -26.29
N ILE A 166 -6.90 -12.51 -27.18
CA ILE A 166 -8.36 -12.54 -26.95
C ILE A 166 -8.67 -13.29 -25.66
N ALA A 167 -7.98 -14.39 -25.39
CA ALA A 167 -8.14 -15.17 -24.16
C ALA A 167 -7.75 -14.34 -22.93
N HIS A 168 -6.62 -13.62 -22.97
CA HIS A 168 -6.20 -12.72 -21.89
C HIS A 168 -7.24 -11.61 -21.61
N ASN A 169 -7.74 -10.99 -22.66
CA ASN A 169 -8.77 -9.96 -22.56
C ASN A 169 -10.08 -10.50 -21.97
N LEU A 170 -10.44 -11.72 -22.31
CA LEU A 170 -11.64 -12.36 -21.76
C LEU A 170 -11.46 -12.70 -20.28
N VAL A 171 -10.35 -13.34 -19.93
CA VAL A 171 -10.02 -13.68 -18.53
C VAL A 171 -10.00 -12.43 -17.67
N ALA A 172 -9.40 -11.34 -18.14
CA ALA A 172 -9.29 -10.08 -17.43
C ALA A 172 -10.65 -9.41 -17.09
N LYS A 173 -11.71 -9.76 -17.80
CA LYS A 173 -13.06 -9.27 -17.50
C LYS A 173 -13.67 -9.94 -16.27
N PHE A 174 -13.34 -11.20 -16.03
CA PHE A 174 -14.01 -12.02 -15.02
C PHE A 174 -13.10 -12.38 -13.85
N VAL A 175 -11.80 -12.49 -14.08
CA VAL A 175 -10.85 -12.90 -13.06
C VAL A 175 -10.16 -11.69 -12.44
N LYS A 176 -10.26 -11.58 -11.13
CA LYS A 176 -9.52 -10.64 -10.30
C LYS A 176 -8.60 -11.43 -9.39
N MET A 177 -7.39 -10.99 -9.25
CA MET A 177 -6.40 -11.60 -8.35
C MET A 177 -6.42 -10.89 -7.00
N ASP A 178 -6.41 -11.67 -5.93
CA ASP A 178 -6.32 -11.11 -4.58
C ASP A 178 -4.91 -10.55 -4.36
N GLY A 179 -4.86 -9.38 -3.75
CA GLY A 179 -3.63 -8.80 -3.26
C GLY A 179 -3.16 -9.44 -1.95
N GLU A 180 -2.03 -8.95 -1.48
CA GLU A 180 -1.47 -9.34 -0.20
C GLU A 180 -2.41 -9.02 0.97
N LYS A 181 -2.37 -9.85 2.01
CA LYS A 181 -3.15 -9.65 3.26
C LYS A 181 -2.21 -9.67 4.45
N GLU A 182 -2.12 -8.52 5.09
CA GLU A 182 -1.51 -8.40 6.40
C GLU A 182 -2.57 -8.62 7.47
N ASN A 183 -2.25 -9.41 8.48
CA ASN A 183 -3.13 -9.68 9.60
C ASN A 183 -2.29 -10.28 10.75
N ILE A 184 -1.74 -9.42 11.59
CA ILE A 184 -0.93 -9.81 12.74
C ILE A 184 -1.33 -8.97 13.95
N THR A 185 -1.16 -9.55 15.14
CA THR A 185 -1.34 -8.82 16.41
C THR A 185 -0.05 -8.92 17.21
N VAL A 186 0.57 -7.78 17.45
CA VAL A 186 1.86 -7.67 18.15
C VAL A 186 1.92 -6.39 18.97
N TYR A 187 2.90 -6.29 19.85
CA TYR A 187 3.15 -5.08 20.63
C TYR A 187 3.67 -3.92 19.79
N GLY A 188 3.42 -2.69 20.26
CA GLY A 188 3.85 -1.47 19.59
C GLY A 188 5.37 -1.35 19.47
N ASP A 189 6.12 -1.79 20.48
CA ASP A 189 7.59 -1.87 20.45
C ASP A 189 8.07 -2.77 19.30
N THR A 190 7.47 -3.94 19.16
CA THR A 190 7.79 -4.88 18.07
C THR A 190 7.53 -4.26 16.70
N LEU A 191 6.42 -3.52 16.55
CA LEU A 191 6.11 -2.81 15.29
C LEU A 191 7.12 -1.71 15.01
N MET A 192 7.45 -0.88 16.01
CA MET A 192 8.31 0.30 15.83
C MET A 192 9.78 -0.05 15.65
N TYR A 193 10.29 -0.98 16.44
CA TYR A 193 11.72 -1.30 16.45
C TYR A 193 12.07 -2.48 15.56
N GLY A 194 11.29 -3.56 15.62
CA GLY A 194 11.45 -4.71 14.74
C GLY A 194 10.98 -4.44 13.32
N GLY A 195 9.82 -3.82 13.20
CA GLY A 195 9.12 -3.59 11.96
C GLY A 195 8.34 -4.81 11.47
N VAL A 196 7.46 -4.58 10.51
CA VAL A 196 6.69 -5.61 9.85
C VAL A 196 7.31 -5.94 8.51
N LYS A 197 7.67 -7.19 8.29
CA LYS A 197 8.05 -7.67 6.97
C LYS A 197 6.80 -7.77 6.11
N LEU A 198 6.66 -6.83 5.18
CA LEU A 198 5.47 -6.73 4.34
C LEU A 198 5.37 -7.87 3.33
N LYS A 199 4.17 -8.39 3.18
CA LYS A 199 3.82 -9.38 2.18
C LYS A 199 3.55 -8.68 0.85
N GLN A 200 4.58 -8.38 0.11
CA GLN A 200 4.42 -7.87 -1.26
C GLN A 200 4.21 -9.05 -2.21
N ALA A 201 3.22 -9.86 -1.93
CA ALA A 201 3.00 -11.06 -2.69
C ALA A 201 2.12 -10.79 -3.90
N PHE A 202 2.51 -11.34 -5.02
CA PHE A 202 1.76 -11.31 -6.25
C PHE A 202 0.39 -11.96 -6.09
N SER A 203 0.33 -13.16 -5.65
CA SER A 203 -0.92 -13.88 -5.47
C SER A 203 -1.10 -14.27 -4.02
N GLY A 204 -2.24 -13.98 -3.47
CA GLY A 204 -2.62 -14.47 -2.15
C GLY A 204 -2.85 -15.98 -2.11
N ASN A 205 -2.55 -16.72 -3.18
CA ASN A 205 -2.85 -18.14 -3.31
C ASN A 205 -1.71 -19.08 -2.88
N GLY A 206 -0.56 -18.56 -2.47
CA GLY A 206 0.55 -19.37 -1.98
C GLY A 206 1.30 -20.19 -3.03
N TYR A 207 1.01 -20.06 -4.31
CA TYR A 207 1.62 -20.85 -5.37
C TYR A 207 3.09 -20.57 -5.57
N ASN A 208 3.53 -19.33 -5.38
CA ASN A 208 4.92 -18.96 -5.50
C ASN A 208 5.27 -17.81 -4.57
N GLU A 209 5.84 -18.13 -3.41
CA GLU A 209 6.24 -17.14 -2.42
C GLU A 209 7.36 -16.21 -2.89
N ASN A 210 8.06 -16.57 -3.96
CA ASN A 210 9.14 -15.76 -4.52
C ASN A 210 8.63 -14.68 -5.47
N VAL A 211 7.41 -14.80 -5.97
CA VAL A 211 6.81 -13.77 -6.80
C VAL A 211 6.25 -12.67 -5.93
N ARG A 212 6.82 -11.49 -6.05
CA ARG A 212 6.43 -10.29 -5.33
C ARG A 212 6.09 -9.19 -6.33
N TYR A 213 4.96 -8.56 -6.13
CA TYR A 213 4.50 -7.48 -6.99
C TYR A 213 4.15 -6.23 -6.19
N PHE A 214 4.90 -5.18 -6.49
CA PHE A 214 4.59 -3.84 -6.01
C PHE A 214 4.97 -2.90 -7.15
N GLN A 215 3.96 -2.45 -7.88
CA GLN A 215 4.16 -1.72 -9.14
C GLN A 215 4.84 -0.37 -8.95
N ASP A 216 5.35 0.19 -10.03
CA ASP A 216 5.87 1.56 -10.05
C ASP A 216 4.83 2.54 -9.50
N PHE A 217 5.28 3.42 -8.64
CA PHE A 217 4.44 4.36 -7.90
C PHE A 217 3.30 3.66 -7.13
N GLY A 218 3.49 2.40 -6.77
CA GLY A 218 2.54 1.66 -5.94
C GLY A 218 2.53 2.16 -4.51
N ALA A 219 1.37 2.24 -3.88
CA ALA A 219 1.24 2.56 -2.48
C ALA A 219 0.29 1.59 -1.77
N ARG A 220 0.50 1.43 -0.48
CA ARG A 220 -0.36 0.66 0.43
C ARG A 220 -0.63 1.45 1.68
N MET A 221 -1.83 1.28 2.20
CA MET A 221 -2.22 1.77 3.52
C MET A 221 -2.35 0.59 4.47
N TYR A 222 -1.84 0.78 5.68
CA TYR A 222 -1.89 -0.18 6.77
C TYR A 222 -2.64 0.45 7.93
N PHE A 223 -3.36 -0.38 8.67
CA PHE A 223 -4.19 0.06 9.77
C PHE A 223 -3.75 -0.66 11.04
N MET A 224 -3.70 0.06 12.13
CA MET A 224 -3.37 -0.44 13.45
C MET A 224 -4.47 0.00 14.40
N GLU A 225 -5.09 -0.97 15.06
CA GLU A 225 -6.09 -0.74 16.09
C GLU A 225 -5.65 -1.47 17.35
N GLU A 226 -5.73 -0.82 18.50
CA GLU A 226 -5.43 -1.45 19.80
C GLU A 226 -6.26 -2.72 19.94
N ALA A 227 -5.59 -3.83 20.20
CA ALA A 227 -6.21 -5.11 20.45
C ALA A 227 -6.36 -5.30 21.94
N PHE A 228 -7.59 -5.36 22.42
CA PHE A 228 -7.87 -5.71 23.79
C PHE A 228 -7.72 -7.24 23.95
N GLU A 229 -7.10 -7.67 25.03
CA GLU A 229 -7.14 -9.08 25.38
C GLU A 229 -8.58 -9.41 25.79
N ASP A 230 -9.21 -10.31 25.06
CA ASP A 230 -10.39 -10.96 25.57
C ASP A 230 -9.95 -11.72 26.85
N HIS A 231 -10.21 -11.14 28.00
CA HIS A 231 -10.17 -11.88 29.24
C HIS A 231 -11.30 -12.91 29.14
N ALA A 232 -10.97 -14.07 28.57
CA ALA A 232 -11.83 -15.24 28.72
C ALA A 232 -11.94 -15.54 30.23
N LEU A 233 -13.09 -15.21 30.80
CA LEU A 233 -13.54 -15.63 32.11
C LEU A 233 -13.79 -17.14 32.10
#